data_0d6fd412cc0a7629ebdea55c72693ac8
#
_entry.id   0d6fd412cc0a7629ebdea55c72693ac8
#
_cell.length_a   1.000
_cell.length_b   1.000
_cell.length_c   1.000
_cell.angle_alpha   90.00
_cell.angle_beta   90.00
_cell.angle_gamma   90.00
#
_symmetry.space_group_name_H-M   'P 1'
#
loop_
_entity.id
_entity.type
_entity.pdbx_description
1 polymer ?
#
loop_
_entity_poly.entity_id
_entity_poly.type
_entity_poly.pdbx_seq_one_letter_code
_entity_poly.pdbx_strand_id
1 'polypeptide(L)'
;LCSRYADWAAQEHAHRLRRDVHLTQLTFPHAAFRPSQRELAEAVFRTARSGGCLLAEAPTGIGKSIATLFPMLKAMPVRALDKIYFLSAKTSGRQLALDALARCQAPPSQAAIAPSTDELREEHESSEPRLRLVQLIAKAKACLHPGQACTGETCPLAQGFFDRLPAARAEWAVSDAGDAFAVSVAAERHQICPYYLAQDLVRWADVVVADYNYYFDTSASLYSAMIDSEWRVGVLVDEAHNLIDRARSMYSASLQLAQIKALRREVPALTRTWNRLIRHWRELKLPNGSAYQVLKQPPLGFLKALSTSSTEIGSYLVE
;
A
#
# COMPACT_ATOMS: atom_id res chain seq x y z
N LEU A 1 19.45 15.31 -20.73
CA LEU A 1 18.96 14.14 -19.97
C LEU A 1 19.90 13.82 -18.79
N CYS A 2 21.21 13.66 -19.04
CA CYS A 2 22.20 13.32 -17.99
C CYS A 2 22.29 14.36 -16.87
N SER A 3 22.27 15.67 -17.18
CA SER A 3 22.26 16.73 -16.17
C SER A 3 21.04 16.62 -15.23
N ARG A 4 19.83 16.50 -15.80
CA ARG A 4 18.60 16.37 -15.01
C ARG A 4 18.58 15.13 -14.12
N TYR A 5 19.19 14.03 -14.59
CA TYR A 5 19.36 12.83 -13.78
C TYR A 5 20.35 13.03 -12.63
N ALA A 6 21.47 13.68 -12.90
CA ALA A 6 22.48 13.99 -11.87
C ALA A 6 21.91 14.92 -10.79
N ASP A 7 21.21 15.98 -11.19
CA ASP A 7 20.55 16.91 -10.26
C ASP A 7 19.53 16.19 -9.38
N TRP A 8 18.71 15.34 -9.99
CA TRP A 8 17.76 14.52 -9.25
C TRP A 8 18.45 13.55 -8.27
N ALA A 9 19.48 12.82 -8.72
CA ALA A 9 20.21 11.88 -7.86
C ALA A 9 20.86 12.59 -6.67
N ALA A 10 21.39 13.80 -6.89
CA ALA A 10 21.93 14.63 -5.83
C ALA A 10 20.86 15.06 -4.81
N GLN A 11 19.67 15.44 -5.28
CA GLN A 11 18.54 15.80 -4.41
C GLN A 11 18.09 14.61 -3.55
N GLU A 12 17.97 13.41 -4.15
CA GLU A 12 17.58 12.20 -3.42
C GLU A 12 18.65 11.79 -2.40
N HIS A 13 19.91 11.89 -2.75
CA HIS A 13 21.00 11.64 -1.81
C HIS A 13 20.96 12.63 -0.63
N ALA A 14 20.81 13.91 -0.91
CA ALA A 14 20.69 14.95 0.10
C ALA A 14 19.47 14.77 1.00
N HIS A 15 18.32 14.35 0.43
CA HIS A 15 17.14 14.01 1.20
C HIS A 15 17.43 12.87 2.19
N ARG A 16 18.00 11.75 1.72
CA ARG A 16 18.32 10.61 2.57
C ARG A 16 19.27 10.99 3.71
N LEU A 17 20.30 11.78 3.45
CA LEU A 17 21.21 12.25 4.49
C LEU A 17 20.51 13.09 5.55
N ARG A 18 19.69 14.08 5.14
CA ARG A 18 18.93 14.91 6.07
C ARG A 18 17.93 14.08 6.87
N ARG A 19 17.19 13.17 6.22
CA ARG A 19 16.31 12.22 6.88
C ARG A 19 17.00 11.43 7.96
N ASP A 20 18.15 10.83 7.65
CA ASP A 20 18.88 9.96 8.57
C ASP A 20 19.44 10.73 9.78
N VAL A 21 19.89 11.97 9.57
CA VAL A 21 20.28 12.88 10.67
C VAL A 21 19.08 13.18 11.56
N HIS A 22 17.95 13.56 10.98
CA HIS A 22 16.71 13.83 11.73
C HIS A 22 16.24 12.59 12.52
N LEU A 23 16.20 11.41 11.89
CA LEU A 23 15.77 10.17 12.55
C LEU A 23 16.72 9.75 13.68
N THR A 24 18.01 10.05 13.56
CA THR A 24 18.96 9.80 14.64
C THR A 24 18.68 10.66 15.87
N GLN A 25 18.23 11.89 15.67
CA GLN A 25 17.87 12.83 16.75
C GLN A 25 16.41 12.70 17.21
N LEU A 26 15.57 11.91 16.51
CA LEU A 26 14.16 11.76 16.81
C LEU A 26 13.93 11.37 18.26
N THR A 27 13.10 12.13 18.97
CA THR A 27 12.68 11.86 20.35
C THR A 27 11.27 11.25 20.35
N PHE A 28 10.92 10.55 21.45
CA PHE A 28 9.60 10.00 21.58
C PHE A 28 8.56 11.13 21.67
N PRO A 29 7.49 11.14 20.84
CA PRO A 29 6.60 12.30 20.69
C PRO A 29 5.57 12.45 21.80
N HIS A 30 5.80 11.86 22.96
CA HIS A 30 4.99 12.01 24.18
C HIS A 30 5.89 12.20 25.38
N ALA A 31 5.36 12.81 26.46
CA ALA A 31 6.13 13.09 27.67
C ALA A 31 6.68 11.80 28.33
N ALA A 32 5.97 10.68 28.23
CA ALA A 32 6.39 9.38 28.75
C ALA A 32 5.78 8.22 27.97
N PHE A 33 6.44 7.08 28.05
CA PHE A 33 5.87 5.81 27.57
C PHE A 33 4.76 5.36 28.52
N ARG A 34 3.71 4.76 27.98
CA ARG A 34 2.69 4.04 28.76
C ARG A 34 3.29 2.72 29.28
N PRO A 35 2.69 2.11 30.32
CA PRO A 35 3.09 0.76 30.76
C PRO A 35 3.16 -0.22 29.58
N SER A 36 4.18 -1.08 29.55
CA SER A 36 4.48 -2.06 28.48
C SER A 36 4.75 -1.50 27.08
N GLN A 37 4.49 -0.21 26.83
CA GLN A 37 4.76 0.42 25.55
C GLN A 37 6.27 0.53 25.27
N ARG A 38 7.05 0.84 26.30
CA ARG A 38 8.52 0.93 26.21
C ARG A 38 9.15 -0.42 25.88
N GLU A 39 8.68 -1.47 26.52
CA GLU A 39 9.17 -2.85 26.30
C GLU A 39 8.95 -3.27 24.83
N LEU A 40 7.75 -2.98 24.29
CA LEU A 40 7.46 -3.24 22.89
C LEU A 40 8.37 -2.43 21.97
N ALA A 41 8.56 -1.13 22.24
CA ALA A 41 9.41 -0.26 21.44
C ALA A 41 10.88 -0.73 21.45
N GLU A 42 11.40 -1.13 22.59
CA GLU A 42 12.75 -1.69 22.73
C GLU A 42 12.90 -3.02 21.99
N ALA A 43 11.89 -3.89 22.02
CA ALA A 43 11.89 -5.16 21.29
C ALA A 43 11.89 -4.93 19.79
N VAL A 44 11.06 -4.00 19.28
CA VAL A 44 11.03 -3.62 17.87
C VAL A 44 12.38 -3.05 17.44
N PHE A 45 12.97 -2.12 18.20
CA PHE A 45 14.26 -1.54 17.86
C PHE A 45 15.38 -2.59 17.81
N ARG A 46 15.45 -3.49 18.81
CA ARG A 46 16.45 -4.58 18.83
C ARG A 46 16.29 -5.48 17.61
N THR A 47 15.06 -5.89 17.29
CA THR A 47 14.78 -6.75 16.13
C THR A 47 15.12 -6.05 14.81
N ALA A 48 14.72 -4.80 14.65
CA ALA A 48 15.05 -4.01 13.48
C ALA A 48 16.57 -3.86 13.32
N ARG A 49 17.30 -3.63 14.43
CA ARG A 49 18.75 -3.49 14.43
C ARG A 49 19.49 -4.78 14.11
N SER A 50 19.04 -5.93 14.63
CA SER A 50 19.69 -7.23 14.37
C SER A 50 19.30 -7.86 13.03
N GLY A 51 18.17 -7.47 12.47
CA GLY A 51 17.47 -8.19 11.41
C GLY A 51 16.73 -9.40 11.96
N GLY A 52 15.57 -9.68 11.46
CA GLY A 52 14.76 -10.81 11.90
C GLY A 52 13.27 -10.50 11.94
N CYS A 53 12.51 -11.37 12.59
CA CYS A 53 11.08 -11.24 12.76
C CYS A 53 10.73 -11.17 14.25
N LEU A 54 9.85 -10.25 14.62
CA LEU A 54 9.25 -10.13 15.95
C LEU A 54 7.75 -10.40 15.84
N LEU A 55 7.27 -11.37 16.58
CA LEU A 55 5.85 -11.55 16.85
C LEU A 55 5.57 -11.05 18.26
N ALA A 56 4.76 -10.02 18.40
CA ALA A 56 4.45 -9.40 19.68
C ALA A 56 2.95 -9.37 19.92
N GLU A 57 2.54 -9.84 21.09
CA GLU A 57 1.18 -9.67 21.58
C GLU A 57 1.14 -8.47 22.53
N ALA A 58 0.25 -7.53 22.26
CA ALA A 58 0.12 -6.32 23.05
C ALA A 58 -1.35 -5.92 23.20
N PRO A 59 -1.80 -5.56 24.41
CA PRO A 59 -3.19 -5.20 24.66
C PRO A 59 -3.62 -3.96 23.88
N THR A 60 -4.93 -3.82 23.68
CA THR A 60 -5.49 -2.61 23.05
C THR A 60 -5.26 -1.39 23.96
N GLY A 61 -5.07 -0.22 23.33
CA GLY A 61 -4.93 1.05 24.07
C GLY A 61 -3.50 1.41 24.50
N ILE A 62 -2.51 0.52 24.44
CA ILE A 62 -1.12 0.87 24.81
C ILE A 62 -0.45 1.82 23.82
N GLY A 63 -1.04 2.07 22.64
CA GLY A 63 -0.45 2.87 21.59
C GLY A 63 0.54 2.07 20.72
N LYS A 64 0.12 0.90 20.21
CA LYS A 64 0.93 0.00 19.37
C LYS A 64 1.55 0.71 18.19
N SER A 65 0.80 1.55 17.45
CA SER A 65 1.28 2.21 16.24
C SER A 65 2.53 3.06 16.50
N ILE A 66 2.51 3.90 17.54
CA ILE A 66 3.69 4.71 17.88
C ILE A 66 4.81 3.86 18.48
N ALA A 67 4.48 2.82 19.28
CA ALA A 67 5.45 1.91 19.87
C ALA A 67 6.19 1.03 18.84
N THR A 68 5.66 0.92 17.63
CA THR A 68 6.30 0.19 16.53
C THR A 68 6.95 1.13 15.50
N LEU A 69 6.28 2.21 15.12
CA LEU A 69 6.79 3.17 14.15
C LEU A 69 7.99 3.96 14.67
N PHE A 70 7.93 4.52 15.88
CA PHE A 70 9.01 5.30 16.45
C PHE A 70 10.35 4.53 16.48
N PRO A 71 10.43 3.32 17.07
CA PRO A 71 11.69 2.56 17.09
C PRO A 71 12.11 2.08 15.69
N MET A 72 11.19 1.81 14.77
CA MET A 72 11.52 1.45 13.40
C MET A 72 12.15 2.65 12.66
N LEU A 73 11.60 3.86 12.83
CA LEU A 73 12.19 5.10 12.33
C LEU A 73 13.59 5.33 12.89
N LYS A 74 13.81 5.13 14.18
CA LYS A 74 15.14 5.21 14.83
C LYS A 74 16.11 4.17 14.29
N ALA A 75 15.63 2.98 13.91
CA ALA A 75 16.46 1.92 13.35
C ALA A 75 16.82 2.15 11.88
N MET A 76 16.07 2.99 11.18
CA MET A 76 16.23 3.23 9.73
C MET A 76 17.64 3.66 9.36
N PRO A 77 18.25 4.71 9.96
CA PRO A 77 19.64 5.11 9.67
C PRO A 77 20.65 4.05 10.15
N VAL A 78 20.40 3.37 11.28
CA VAL A 78 21.32 2.38 11.86
C VAL A 78 21.50 1.16 10.96
N ARG A 79 20.45 0.77 10.25
CA ARG A 79 20.42 -0.40 9.36
C ARG A 79 20.47 -0.04 7.88
N ALA A 80 20.58 1.24 7.57
CA ALA A 80 20.48 1.75 6.21
C ALA A 80 19.23 1.20 5.51
N LEU A 81 18.06 1.28 6.20
CA LEU A 81 16.80 0.91 5.58
C LEU A 81 16.41 1.96 4.54
N ASP A 82 16.02 1.51 3.39
CA ASP A 82 15.51 2.38 2.34
C ASP A 82 14.09 2.85 2.64
N LYS A 83 13.26 1.97 3.21
CA LYS A 83 11.84 2.21 3.43
C LYS A 83 11.29 1.50 4.67
N ILE A 84 10.15 1.98 5.12
CA ILE A 84 9.29 1.31 6.11
C ILE A 84 7.92 1.08 5.47
N TYR A 85 7.39 -0.14 5.54
CA TYR A 85 6.02 -0.45 5.18
C TYR A 85 5.21 -0.70 6.44
N PHE A 86 4.15 0.09 6.65
CA PHE A 86 3.16 -0.15 7.69
C PHE A 86 1.91 -0.73 7.06
N LEU A 87 1.60 -1.97 7.40
CA LEU A 87 0.53 -2.75 6.79
C LEU A 87 -0.59 -2.99 7.80
N SER A 88 -1.81 -2.58 7.46
CA SER A 88 -3.00 -2.79 8.29
C SER A 88 -4.23 -3.09 7.44
N ALA A 89 -4.98 -4.13 7.80
CA ALA A 89 -6.21 -4.50 7.11
C ALA A 89 -7.32 -3.44 7.25
N LYS A 90 -7.33 -2.71 8.38
CA LYS A 90 -8.38 -1.75 8.71
C LYS A 90 -7.97 -0.32 8.36
N THR A 91 -8.90 0.46 7.83
CA THR A 91 -8.69 1.90 7.55
C THR A 91 -8.33 2.67 8.83
N SER A 92 -8.98 2.35 9.96
CA SER A 92 -8.66 2.96 11.26
C SER A 92 -7.23 2.69 11.72
N GLY A 93 -6.69 1.49 11.51
CA GLY A 93 -5.30 1.17 11.82
C GLY A 93 -4.31 1.99 10.97
N ARG A 94 -4.61 2.16 9.67
CA ARG A 94 -3.81 3.02 8.79
C ARG A 94 -3.86 4.48 9.21
N GLN A 95 -5.03 5.00 9.63
CA GLN A 95 -5.14 6.37 10.14
C GLN A 95 -4.33 6.57 11.41
N LEU A 96 -4.40 5.64 12.37
CA LEU A 96 -3.58 5.69 13.57
C LEU A 96 -2.07 5.68 13.27
N ALA A 97 -1.65 5.00 12.21
CA ALA A 97 -0.26 5.03 11.78
C ALA A 97 0.14 6.41 11.21
N LEU A 98 -0.71 7.02 10.38
CA LEU A 98 -0.49 8.35 9.85
C LEU A 98 -0.43 9.40 10.97
N ASP A 99 -1.35 9.33 11.93
CA ASP A 99 -1.36 10.21 13.10
C ASP A 99 -0.09 10.05 13.94
N ALA A 100 0.40 8.82 14.10
CA ALA A 100 1.64 8.54 14.81
C ALA A 100 2.87 9.11 14.06
N LEU A 101 2.90 8.97 12.74
CA LEU A 101 3.96 9.51 11.88
C LEU A 101 3.96 11.05 11.91
N ALA A 102 2.79 11.68 11.83
CA ALA A 102 2.66 13.14 11.94
C ALA A 102 3.21 13.66 13.27
N ARG A 103 2.92 12.97 14.38
CA ARG A 103 3.49 13.32 15.70
C ARG A 103 4.99 13.16 15.77
N CYS A 104 5.56 12.16 15.10
CA CYS A 104 7.01 11.99 15.01
C CYS A 104 7.70 13.11 14.21
N GLN A 105 6.98 13.78 13.32
CA GLN A 105 7.49 14.89 12.50
C GLN A 105 7.23 16.27 13.09
N ALA A 106 6.35 16.37 14.10
CA ALA A 106 6.06 17.65 14.75
C ALA A 106 7.27 18.19 15.52
N PRO A 107 7.57 19.48 15.45
CA PRO A 107 8.65 20.09 16.23
C PRO A 107 8.37 19.92 17.75
N PRO A 108 9.40 19.76 18.58
CA PRO A 108 9.26 19.47 20.01
C PRO A 108 8.39 20.47 20.78
N SER A 109 8.29 21.73 20.32
CA SER A 109 7.51 22.79 20.95
C SER A 109 6.00 22.68 20.77
N GLN A 110 5.52 21.91 19.77
CA GLN A 110 4.09 21.75 19.49
C GLN A 110 3.46 20.50 20.12
N ALA A 111 4.26 19.61 20.68
CA ALA A 111 3.76 18.38 21.31
C ALA A 111 3.00 18.61 22.64
N ALA A 112 3.02 19.82 23.21
CA ALA A 112 2.48 20.12 24.54
C ALA A 112 1.29 21.10 24.58
N ILE A 113 0.84 21.69 23.47
CA ILE A 113 -0.21 22.70 23.48
C ILE A 113 -1.32 22.33 22.49
N ALA A 114 -2.55 22.19 23.00
CA ALA A 114 -3.75 22.14 22.17
C ALA A 114 -3.89 23.46 21.38
N PRO A 115 -4.33 23.45 20.10
CA PRO A 115 -4.38 24.66 19.30
C PRO A 115 -5.44 25.62 19.86
N SER A 116 -5.00 26.77 20.37
CA SER A 116 -5.83 27.95 20.52
C SER A 116 -5.82 28.69 19.18
N THR A 117 -7.02 29.06 18.74
CA THR A 117 -7.36 29.79 17.54
C THR A 117 -6.57 31.10 17.42
N ASP A 118 -6.26 31.47 16.16
CA ASP A 118 -5.81 32.75 15.67
C ASP A 118 -4.42 33.25 16.13
N GLU A 119 -3.39 32.83 15.41
CA GLU A 119 -2.25 33.69 15.12
C GLU A 119 -1.72 33.38 13.69
N LEU A 120 -1.51 34.42 12.93
CA LEU A 120 -1.11 34.50 11.54
C LEU A 120 0.05 33.56 11.22
N ARG A 121 -0.14 32.72 10.21
CA ARG A 121 0.91 31.92 9.58
C ARG A 121 1.94 32.87 8.97
N GLU A 122 2.96 33.18 9.71
CA GLU A 122 4.22 33.58 9.11
C GLU A 122 4.79 32.35 8.42
N GLU A 123 5.02 32.47 7.11
CA GLU A 123 5.69 31.50 6.26
C GLU A 123 7.13 31.32 6.76
N HIS A 124 7.31 30.52 7.82
CA HIS A 124 8.61 29.96 8.12
C HIS A 124 8.81 28.80 7.14
N GLU A 125 9.62 29.01 6.13
CA GLU A 125 10.31 27.96 5.40
C GLU A 125 11.10 27.12 6.43
N SER A 126 10.41 26.18 7.07
CA SER A 126 11.06 25.24 7.98
C SER A 126 11.93 24.29 7.14
N SER A 127 13.23 24.53 7.16
CA SER A 127 14.26 23.71 6.51
C SER A 127 14.46 22.34 7.19
N GLU A 128 13.50 21.91 8.02
CA GLU A 128 13.58 20.63 8.71
C GLU A 128 13.35 19.46 7.75
N PRO A 129 14.17 18.42 7.84
CA PRO A 129 14.05 17.25 6.97
C PRO A 129 12.75 16.49 7.32
N ARG A 130 11.87 16.39 6.35
CA ARG A 130 10.57 15.71 6.52
C ARG A 130 10.63 14.31 5.94
N LEU A 131 9.93 13.36 6.61
CA LEU A 131 9.69 12.04 6.05
C LEU A 131 8.70 12.15 4.89
N ARG A 132 9.04 11.56 3.78
CA ARG A 132 8.13 11.41 2.65
C ARG A 132 7.21 10.22 2.91
N LEU A 133 5.93 10.49 3.07
CA LEU A 133 4.90 9.50 3.38
C LEU A 133 4.02 9.27 2.16
N VAL A 134 3.56 8.04 1.95
CA VAL A 134 2.49 7.75 1.01
C VAL A 134 1.53 6.72 1.57
N GLN A 135 0.23 7.00 1.45
CA GLN A 135 -0.83 6.06 1.76
C GLN A 135 -1.37 5.43 0.48
N LEU A 136 -1.34 4.10 0.40
CA LEU A 136 -1.99 3.37 -0.70
C LEU A 136 -3.42 3.00 -0.33
N ILE A 137 -4.36 3.35 -1.20
CA ILE A 137 -5.76 2.96 -1.11
C ILE A 137 -6.20 2.24 -2.37
N ALA A 138 -7.22 1.38 -2.24
CA ALA A 138 -7.73 0.61 -3.37
C ALA A 138 -8.19 1.51 -4.53
N LYS A 139 -7.94 1.09 -5.77
CA LYS A 139 -8.31 1.82 -7.00
C LYS A 139 -9.77 2.29 -6.98
N ALA A 140 -10.69 1.43 -6.55
CA ALA A 140 -12.11 1.77 -6.46
C ALA A 140 -12.42 2.96 -5.53
N LYS A 141 -11.53 3.24 -4.54
CA LYS A 141 -11.67 4.38 -3.61
C LYS A 141 -10.94 5.63 -4.10
N ALA A 142 -9.85 5.45 -4.86
CA ALA A 142 -9.03 6.54 -5.36
C ALA A 142 -9.52 7.07 -6.73
N CYS A 143 -10.24 6.26 -7.50
CA CYS A 143 -10.62 6.60 -8.86
C CYS A 143 -11.68 7.71 -8.90
N LEU A 144 -11.41 8.79 -9.61
CA LEU A 144 -12.33 9.92 -9.82
C LEU A 144 -13.30 9.67 -11.00
N HIS A 145 -13.03 8.67 -11.84
CA HIS A 145 -13.88 8.28 -12.99
C HIS A 145 -14.22 6.78 -12.93
N PRO A 146 -15.01 6.34 -11.92
CA PRO A 146 -15.38 4.94 -11.79
C PRO A 146 -16.20 4.47 -13.01
N GLY A 147 -15.93 3.27 -13.50
CA GLY A 147 -16.59 2.69 -14.66
C GLY A 147 -15.95 3.02 -16.02
N GLN A 148 -14.97 3.89 -16.09
CA GLN A 148 -14.20 4.15 -17.31
C GLN A 148 -12.98 3.23 -17.39
N ALA A 149 -12.60 2.85 -18.61
CA ALA A 149 -11.32 2.16 -18.83
C ALA A 149 -10.15 3.12 -18.55
N CYS A 150 -9.04 2.58 -18.03
CA CYS A 150 -7.87 3.41 -17.69
C CYS A 150 -6.92 3.57 -18.89
N THR A 151 -7.45 4.04 -20.00
CA THR A 151 -6.69 4.34 -21.25
C THR A 151 -6.74 5.83 -21.52
N GLY A 152 -5.76 6.34 -22.26
CA GLY A 152 -5.71 7.75 -22.65
C GLY A 152 -6.87 8.19 -23.54
N GLU A 153 -7.60 7.26 -24.16
CA GLU A 153 -8.76 7.55 -25.00
C GLU A 153 -10.05 7.74 -24.19
N THR A 154 -10.15 7.05 -23.06
CA THR A 154 -11.40 6.97 -22.27
C THR A 154 -11.32 7.74 -20.95
N CYS A 155 -10.14 7.87 -20.35
CA CYS A 155 -9.97 8.55 -19.06
C CYS A 155 -9.09 9.80 -19.22
N PRO A 156 -9.61 11.02 -18.95
CA PRO A 156 -8.85 12.26 -19.10
C PRO A 156 -7.64 12.33 -18.18
N LEU A 157 -7.66 11.63 -17.03
CA LEU A 157 -6.54 11.57 -16.09
C LEU A 157 -5.45 10.57 -16.52
N ALA A 158 -5.73 9.68 -17.45
CA ALA A 158 -4.75 8.79 -18.05
C ALA A 158 -4.06 9.42 -19.26
N GLN A 159 -4.77 10.30 -19.99
CA GLN A 159 -4.21 11.02 -21.13
C GLN A 159 -3.06 11.94 -20.67
N GLY A 160 -1.86 11.77 -21.23
CA GLY A 160 -0.68 12.56 -20.87
C GLY A 160 -0.22 12.41 -19.42
N PHE A 161 -0.56 11.30 -18.77
CA PHE A 161 -0.20 11.02 -17.37
C PHE A 161 1.31 11.16 -17.11
N PHE A 162 2.13 10.53 -17.96
CA PHE A 162 3.59 10.52 -17.80
C PHE A 162 4.26 11.87 -18.02
N ASP A 163 3.65 12.75 -18.80
CA ASP A 163 4.15 14.11 -19.06
C ASP A 163 3.97 15.01 -17.84
N ARG A 164 2.87 14.81 -17.09
CA ARG A 164 2.49 15.59 -15.91
C ARG A 164 3.01 15.01 -14.60
N LEU A 165 3.33 13.71 -14.58
CA LEU A 165 3.79 13.00 -13.40
C LEU A 165 5.03 13.62 -12.72
N PRO A 166 6.07 14.12 -13.46
CA PRO A 166 7.24 14.70 -12.81
C PRO A 166 6.92 15.95 -11.96
N ALA A 167 6.00 16.81 -12.43
CA ALA A 167 5.58 18.00 -11.70
C ALA A 167 4.78 17.63 -10.44
N ALA A 168 3.84 16.70 -10.53
CA ALA A 168 3.07 16.21 -9.39
C ALA A 168 3.97 15.55 -8.32
N ARG A 169 4.98 14.80 -8.76
CA ARG A 169 5.98 14.19 -7.88
C ARG A 169 6.83 15.23 -7.16
N ALA A 170 7.28 16.27 -7.88
CA ALA A 170 8.09 17.34 -7.31
C ALA A 170 7.31 18.11 -6.23
N GLU A 171 6.04 18.43 -6.49
CA GLU A 171 5.17 19.07 -5.50
C GLU A 171 4.97 18.18 -4.27
N TRP A 172 4.65 16.90 -4.47
CA TRP A 172 4.49 15.97 -3.35
C TRP A 172 5.79 15.82 -2.51
N ALA A 173 6.96 15.79 -3.15
CA ALA A 173 8.24 15.59 -2.47
C ALA A 173 8.57 16.69 -1.45
N VAL A 174 7.96 17.86 -1.56
CA VAL A 174 8.11 18.99 -0.63
C VAL A 174 6.86 19.22 0.23
N SER A 175 5.80 18.41 0.06
CA SER A 175 4.56 18.52 0.83
C SER A 175 4.70 17.91 2.23
N ASP A 176 3.90 18.42 3.17
CA ASP A 176 3.88 17.98 4.57
C ASP A 176 3.02 16.72 4.80
N ALA A 177 2.18 16.39 3.85
CA ALA A 177 1.20 15.33 3.97
C ALA A 177 1.34 14.31 2.85
N GLY A 178 1.27 13.04 3.21
CA GLY A 178 1.33 11.89 2.28
C GLY A 178 0.14 10.96 2.41
N ASP A 179 -0.93 11.40 3.07
CA ASP A 179 -2.16 10.63 3.14
C ASP A 179 -2.88 10.59 1.78
N ALA A 180 -3.92 9.78 1.68
CA ALA A 180 -4.65 9.62 0.43
C ALA A 180 -5.35 10.91 -0.02
N PHE A 181 -5.70 11.80 0.91
CA PHE A 181 -6.33 13.07 0.59
C PHE A 181 -5.31 14.04 -0.05
N ALA A 182 -4.13 14.19 0.54
CA ALA A 182 -3.06 15.03 -0.01
C ALA A 182 -2.63 14.57 -1.41
N VAL A 183 -2.51 13.26 -1.62
CA VAL A 183 -2.22 12.69 -2.94
C VAL A 183 -3.34 12.99 -3.94
N SER A 184 -4.63 12.95 -3.50
CA SER A 184 -5.76 13.29 -4.36
C SER A 184 -5.74 14.77 -4.77
N VAL A 185 -5.47 15.68 -3.83
CA VAL A 185 -5.36 17.12 -4.09
C VAL A 185 -4.23 17.42 -5.10
N ALA A 186 -3.04 16.82 -4.90
CA ALA A 186 -1.94 16.97 -5.85
C ALA A 186 -2.30 16.39 -7.23
N ALA A 187 -2.96 15.24 -7.27
CA ALA A 187 -3.40 14.60 -8.51
C ALA A 187 -4.42 15.46 -9.27
N GLU A 188 -5.38 16.06 -8.58
CA GLU A 188 -6.37 16.98 -9.16
C GLU A 188 -5.70 18.24 -9.73
N ARG A 189 -4.76 18.84 -9.00
CA ARG A 189 -4.02 20.03 -9.44
C ARG A 189 -3.23 19.76 -10.73
N HIS A 190 -2.63 18.60 -10.83
CA HIS A 190 -1.87 18.17 -12.00
C HIS A 190 -2.69 17.41 -13.03
N GLN A 191 -4.00 17.25 -12.84
CA GLN A 191 -4.91 16.55 -13.76
C GLN A 191 -4.43 15.13 -14.10
N ILE A 192 -3.93 14.37 -13.11
CA ILE A 192 -3.48 12.99 -13.25
C ILE A 192 -4.25 12.06 -12.32
N CYS A 193 -4.16 10.75 -12.57
CA CYS A 193 -4.86 9.75 -11.78
C CYS A 193 -4.25 9.63 -10.36
N PRO A 194 -5.01 9.87 -9.27
CA PRO A 194 -4.49 9.77 -7.90
C PRO A 194 -4.05 8.35 -7.52
N TYR A 195 -4.71 7.33 -8.04
CA TYR A 195 -4.31 5.95 -7.81
C TYR A 195 -2.92 5.64 -8.38
N TYR A 196 -2.68 5.97 -9.65
CA TYR A 196 -1.39 5.71 -10.28
C TYR A 196 -0.30 6.67 -9.79
N LEU A 197 -0.66 7.90 -9.40
CA LEU A 197 0.28 8.78 -8.70
C LEU A 197 0.77 8.14 -7.40
N ALA A 198 -0.15 7.67 -6.53
CA ALA A 198 0.23 6.99 -5.29
C ALA A 198 1.14 5.77 -5.51
N GLN A 199 0.88 4.97 -6.56
CA GLN A 199 1.73 3.84 -6.91
C GLN A 199 3.15 4.27 -7.33
N ASP A 200 3.28 5.34 -8.10
CA ASP A 200 4.58 5.89 -8.49
C ASP A 200 5.34 6.44 -7.28
N LEU A 201 4.64 7.15 -6.38
CA LEU A 201 5.22 7.76 -5.19
C LEU A 201 5.83 6.75 -4.20
N VAL A 202 5.46 5.47 -4.26
CA VAL A 202 6.11 4.40 -3.47
C VAL A 202 7.62 4.39 -3.65
N ARG A 203 8.11 4.68 -4.85
CA ARG A 203 9.56 4.69 -5.14
C ARG A 203 10.30 5.79 -4.40
N TRP A 204 9.63 6.88 -4.07
CA TRP A 204 10.17 8.11 -3.49
C TRP A 204 9.90 8.25 -2.01
N ALA A 205 8.90 7.52 -1.49
CA ALA A 205 8.49 7.57 -0.10
C ALA A 205 9.48 6.86 0.81
N ASP A 206 9.68 7.41 2.01
CA ASP A 206 10.41 6.78 3.10
C ASP A 206 9.52 5.80 3.86
N VAL A 207 8.24 6.14 4.01
CA VAL A 207 7.25 5.30 4.68
C VAL A 207 6.01 5.12 3.80
N VAL A 208 5.58 3.88 3.66
CA VAL A 208 4.36 3.51 2.92
C VAL A 208 3.37 2.90 3.90
N VAL A 209 2.17 3.47 3.95
CA VAL A 209 1.05 2.95 4.74
C VAL A 209 0.03 2.30 3.80
N ALA A 210 -0.23 1.00 3.96
CA ALA A 210 -1.02 0.24 3.00
C ALA A 210 -1.88 -0.85 3.64
N ASP A 211 -2.78 -1.44 2.84
CA ASP A 211 -3.46 -2.70 3.18
C ASP A 211 -2.50 -3.89 2.96
N TYR A 212 -2.73 -4.99 3.67
CA TYR A 212 -1.98 -6.25 3.54
C TYR A 212 -1.85 -6.73 2.10
N ASN A 213 -2.88 -6.52 1.27
CA ASN A 213 -2.92 -6.99 -0.11
C ASN A 213 -1.76 -6.43 -0.93
N TYR A 214 -1.33 -5.21 -0.68
CA TYR A 214 -0.21 -4.61 -1.40
C TYR A 214 1.13 -5.36 -1.22
N TYR A 215 1.26 -6.13 -0.13
CA TYR A 215 2.49 -6.86 0.18
C TYR A 215 2.35 -8.39 0.12
N PHE A 216 1.18 -8.94 0.50
CA PHE A 216 1.00 -10.38 0.69
C PHE A 216 0.13 -11.05 -0.37
N ASP A 217 -0.58 -10.31 -1.23
CA ASP A 217 -1.42 -10.87 -2.28
C ASP A 217 -0.59 -11.43 -3.45
N THR A 218 -1.22 -12.15 -4.35
CA THR A 218 -0.60 -12.67 -5.58
C THR A 218 -0.02 -11.58 -6.47
N SER A 219 -0.62 -10.37 -6.46
CA SER A 219 -0.11 -9.18 -7.16
C SER A 219 0.98 -8.42 -6.39
N ALA A 220 1.06 -8.58 -5.08
CA ALA A 220 2.07 -8.11 -4.12
C ALA A 220 2.98 -6.94 -4.60
N SER A 221 2.38 -5.80 -5.02
CA SER A 221 3.11 -4.73 -5.70
C SER A 221 4.24 -4.12 -4.86
N LEU A 222 4.06 -4.02 -3.53
CA LEU A 222 5.11 -3.54 -2.63
C LEU A 222 6.24 -4.56 -2.47
N TYR A 223 5.90 -5.86 -2.41
CA TYR A 223 6.90 -6.92 -2.33
C TYR A 223 7.72 -7.00 -3.61
N SER A 224 7.07 -6.97 -4.78
CA SER A 224 7.75 -6.97 -6.07
C SER A 224 8.65 -5.74 -6.21
N ALA A 225 8.15 -4.54 -5.89
CA ALA A 225 8.95 -3.32 -5.94
C ALA A 225 10.18 -3.37 -5.00
N MET A 226 10.04 -3.98 -3.82
CA MET A 226 11.13 -4.19 -2.88
C MET A 226 12.21 -5.09 -3.48
N ILE A 227 11.82 -6.22 -4.09
CA ILE A 227 12.77 -7.17 -4.69
C ILE A 227 13.43 -6.56 -5.94
N ASP A 228 12.64 -5.99 -6.84
CA ASP A 228 13.14 -5.42 -8.11
C ASP A 228 14.10 -4.24 -7.90
N SER A 229 13.93 -3.51 -6.81
CA SER A 229 14.77 -2.35 -6.46
C SER A 229 15.83 -2.67 -5.41
N GLU A 230 15.92 -3.91 -4.94
CA GLU A 230 16.85 -4.38 -3.91
C GLU A 230 16.77 -3.55 -2.60
N TRP A 231 15.58 -3.04 -2.26
CA TRP A 231 15.41 -2.21 -1.06
C TRP A 231 15.49 -3.03 0.22
N ARG A 232 16.16 -2.44 1.20
CA ARG A 232 16.09 -2.89 2.60
C ARG A 232 14.88 -2.27 3.26
N VAL A 233 13.88 -3.09 3.57
CA VAL A 233 12.58 -2.62 4.07
C VAL A 233 12.31 -3.15 5.46
N GLY A 234 11.94 -2.25 6.37
CA GLY A 234 11.30 -2.61 7.64
C GLY A 234 9.80 -2.79 7.44
N VAL A 235 9.27 -3.98 7.71
CA VAL A 235 7.83 -4.26 7.53
C VAL A 235 7.16 -4.35 8.90
N LEU A 236 6.15 -3.52 9.14
CA LEU A 236 5.30 -3.52 10.32
C LEU A 236 3.91 -4.02 9.93
N VAL A 237 3.44 -5.07 10.57
CA VAL A 237 2.12 -5.69 10.30
C VAL A 237 1.24 -5.52 11.55
N ASP A 238 0.29 -4.59 11.47
CA ASP A 238 -0.66 -4.30 12.54
C ASP A 238 -1.80 -5.33 12.54
N GLU A 239 -2.22 -5.78 13.75
CA GLU A 239 -3.27 -6.79 13.92
C GLU A 239 -3.01 -8.08 13.09
N ALA A 240 -1.77 -8.58 13.16
CA ALA A 240 -1.28 -9.70 12.32
C ALA A 240 -2.11 -11.00 12.44
N HIS A 241 -2.91 -11.16 13.50
CA HIS A 241 -3.85 -12.28 13.62
C HIS A 241 -4.88 -12.34 12.48
N ASN A 242 -5.22 -11.19 11.88
CA ASN A 242 -6.11 -11.14 10.73
C ASN A 242 -5.44 -11.64 9.44
N LEU A 243 -4.10 -11.77 9.41
CA LEU A 243 -3.39 -12.13 8.20
C LEU A 243 -3.69 -13.57 7.76
N ILE A 244 -3.98 -14.48 8.69
CA ILE A 244 -4.29 -15.89 8.37
C ILE A 244 -5.53 -15.98 7.48
N ASP A 245 -6.64 -15.35 7.88
CA ASP A 245 -7.87 -15.39 7.09
C ASP A 245 -7.78 -14.55 5.82
N ARG A 246 -7.05 -13.45 5.87
CA ARG A 246 -6.74 -12.64 4.69
C ARG A 246 -5.90 -13.42 3.68
N ALA A 247 -4.85 -14.11 4.11
CA ALA A 247 -4.02 -14.94 3.25
C ALA A 247 -4.84 -16.06 2.60
N ARG A 248 -5.69 -16.75 3.37
CA ARG A 248 -6.61 -17.73 2.80
C ARG A 248 -7.49 -17.13 1.71
N SER A 249 -8.05 -15.93 1.94
CA SER A 249 -8.87 -15.23 0.95
C SER A 249 -8.07 -14.80 -0.29
N MET A 250 -6.84 -14.29 -0.11
CA MET A 250 -5.95 -13.86 -1.20
C MET A 250 -5.57 -15.01 -2.14
N TYR A 251 -5.37 -16.20 -1.58
CA TYR A 251 -4.98 -17.41 -2.35
C TYR A 251 -6.16 -18.33 -2.64
N SER A 252 -7.39 -17.84 -2.49
CA SER A 252 -8.61 -18.58 -2.82
C SER A 252 -9.35 -17.93 -3.96
N ALA A 253 -9.89 -18.73 -4.86
CA ALA A 253 -10.77 -18.26 -5.92
C ALA A 253 -12.07 -19.07 -5.88
N SER A 254 -13.17 -18.40 -6.21
CA SER A 254 -14.48 -19.04 -6.33
C SER A 254 -15.07 -18.78 -7.71
N LEU A 255 -15.75 -19.78 -8.24
CA LEU A 255 -16.47 -19.70 -9.49
C LEU A 255 -17.88 -20.25 -9.26
N GLN A 256 -18.90 -19.53 -9.71
CA GLN A 256 -20.28 -19.96 -9.56
C GLN A 256 -20.94 -20.17 -10.93
N LEU A 257 -21.65 -21.28 -11.08
CA LEU A 257 -22.36 -21.60 -12.33
C LEU A 257 -23.37 -20.51 -12.74
N ALA A 258 -24.01 -19.87 -11.75
CA ALA A 258 -24.94 -18.78 -11.99
C ALA A 258 -24.25 -17.58 -12.66
N GLN A 259 -23.04 -17.22 -12.20
CA GLN A 259 -22.24 -16.14 -12.78
C GLN A 259 -21.83 -16.46 -14.22
N ILE A 260 -21.36 -17.69 -14.49
CA ILE A 260 -21.01 -18.11 -15.86
C ILE A 260 -22.22 -18.01 -16.79
N LYS A 261 -23.41 -18.39 -16.32
CA LYS A 261 -24.64 -18.28 -17.10
C LYS A 261 -25.09 -16.84 -17.34
N ALA A 262 -24.86 -15.93 -16.39
CA ALA A 262 -25.13 -14.49 -16.55
C ALA A 262 -24.17 -13.90 -17.60
N LEU A 263 -22.87 -14.12 -17.46
CA LEU A 263 -21.85 -13.67 -18.42
C LEU A 263 -22.12 -14.18 -19.85
N ARG A 264 -22.64 -15.40 -20.02
CA ARG A 264 -23.02 -15.90 -21.34
C ARG A 264 -24.11 -15.06 -22.00
N ARG A 265 -25.02 -14.43 -21.22
CA ARG A 265 -26.09 -13.56 -21.75
C ARG A 265 -25.55 -12.16 -22.03
N GLU A 266 -24.66 -11.66 -21.16
CA GLU A 266 -24.10 -10.32 -21.23
C GLU A 266 -23.03 -10.19 -22.32
N VAL A 267 -22.26 -11.26 -22.56
CA VAL A 267 -21.16 -11.29 -23.56
C VAL A 267 -21.37 -12.45 -24.54
N PRO A 268 -22.29 -12.30 -25.52
CA PRO A 268 -22.59 -13.33 -26.50
C PRO A 268 -21.41 -13.70 -27.40
N ALA A 269 -20.48 -12.78 -27.63
CA ALA A 269 -19.27 -13.02 -28.41
C ALA A 269 -18.44 -14.22 -27.88
N LEU A 270 -18.44 -14.45 -26.56
CA LEU A 270 -17.74 -15.54 -25.89
C LEU A 270 -18.64 -16.76 -25.57
N THR A 271 -19.76 -16.94 -26.28
CA THR A 271 -20.72 -18.03 -26.03
C THR A 271 -20.04 -19.42 -26.03
N ARG A 272 -19.09 -19.66 -26.93
CA ARG A 272 -18.37 -20.97 -27.00
C ARG A 272 -17.55 -21.21 -25.72
N THR A 273 -16.89 -20.18 -25.23
CA THR A 273 -16.10 -20.17 -23.99
C THR A 273 -16.96 -20.48 -22.78
N TRP A 274 -18.10 -19.78 -22.63
CA TRP A 274 -19.03 -20.01 -21.53
C TRP A 274 -19.66 -21.40 -21.57
N ASN A 275 -20.06 -21.90 -22.76
CA ASN A 275 -20.62 -23.24 -22.92
C ASN A 275 -19.60 -24.35 -22.57
N ARG A 276 -18.32 -24.16 -22.87
CA ARG A 276 -17.24 -25.08 -22.46
C ARG A 276 -17.15 -25.14 -20.94
N LEU A 277 -17.09 -24.00 -20.25
CA LEU A 277 -17.06 -23.96 -18.78
C LEU A 277 -18.29 -24.60 -18.15
N ILE A 278 -19.50 -24.30 -18.68
CA ILE A 278 -20.75 -24.88 -18.18
C ILE A 278 -20.77 -26.40 -18.35
N ARG A 279 -20.26 -26.92 -19.47
CA ARG A 279 -20.19 -28.38 -19.72
C ARG A 279 -19.28 -29.05 -18.67
N HIS A 280 -18.05 -28.57 -18.51
CA HIS A 280 -17.12 -29.16 -17.55
C HIS A 280 -17.57 -28.95 -16.09
N TRP A 281 -18.26 -27.85 -15.79
CA TRP A 281 -18.90 -27.68 -14.49
C TRP A 281 -19.93 -28.77 -14.19
N ARG A 282 -20.76 -29.15 -15.17
CA ARG A 282 -21.78 -30.21 -15.00
C ARG A 282 -21.19 -31.59 -14.85
N GLU A 283 -19.96 -31.82 -15.28
CA GLU A 283 -19.23 -33.07 -15.09
C GLU A 283 -18.75 -33.25 -13.63
N LEU A 284 -18.68 -32.13 -12.86
CA LEU A 284 -18.35 -32.14 -11.43
C LEU A 284 -19.58 -32.58 -10.62
N LYS A 285 -19.71 -33.90 -10.43
CA LYS A 285 -20.84 -34.43 -9.66
C LYS A 285 -20.49 -34.55 -8.19
N LEU A 286 -21.35 -34.07 -7.31
CA LEU A 286 -21.26 -34.38 -5.89
C LEU A 286 -21.64 -35.82 -5.62
N PRO A 287 -20.97 -36.51 -4.66
CA PRO A 287 -21.44 -37.80 -4.17
C PRO A 287 -22.86 -37.72 -3.65
N ASN A 288 -23.66 -38.76 -3.86
CA ASN A 288 -25.05 -38.81 -3.43
C ASN A 288 -25.18 -38.50 -1.93
N GLY A 289 -26.05 -37.54 -1.59
CA GLY A 289 -26.32 -37.11 -0.22
C GLY A 289 -25.30 -36.13 0.38
N SER A 290 -24.26 -35.71 -0.36
CA SER A 290 -23.26 -34.79 0.14
C SER A 290 -23.58 -33.34 -0.24
N ALA A 291 -23.46 -32.40 0.71
CA ALA A 291 -23.60 -30.98 0.46
C ALA A 291 -22.35 -30.36 -0.21
N TYR A 292 -21.19 -30.98 -0.07
CA TYR A 292 -19.92 -30.54 -0.66
C TYR A 292 -18.97 -31.73 -0.84
N GLN A 293 -17.92 -31.50 -1.63
CA GLN A 293 -16.81 -32.45 -1.82
C GLN A 293 -15.47 -31.72 -1.80
N VAL A 294 -14.52 -32.25 -1.06
CA VAL A 294 -13.13 -31.79 -1.06
C VAL A 294 -12.33 -32.65 -2.02
N LEU A 295 -11.72 -32.05 -3.01
CA LEU A 295 -10.85 -32.73 -3.96
C LEU A 295 -9.39 -32.42 -3.61
N LYS A 296 -8.54 -33.47 -3.54
CA LYS A 296 -7.09 -33.30 -3.32
C LYS A 296 -6.40 -32.63 -4.50
N GLN A 297 -6.94 -32.83 -5.69
CA GLN A 297 -6.44 -32.25 -6.94
C GLN A 297 -7.61 -31.73 -7.77
N PRO A 298 -7.46 -30.55 -8.41
CA PRO A 298 -8.49 -30.05 -9.30
C PRO A 298 -8.71 -30.99 -10.49
N PRO A 299 -9.96 -31.14 -10.97
CA PRO A 299 -10.26 -31.97 -12.14
C PRO A 299 -9.54 -31.45 -13.39
N LEU A 300 -8.67 -32.25 -13.99
CA LEU A 300 -7.83 -31.83 -15.12
C LEU A 300 -8.62 -31.27 -16.31
N GLY A 301 -9.78 -31.86 -16.62
CA GLY A 301 -10.65 -31.35 -17.69
C GLY A 301 -11.17 -29.94 -17.41
N PHE A 302 -11.58 -29.69 -16.16
CA PHE A 302 -12.05 -28.38 -15.73
C PHE A 302 -10.92 -27.34 -15.72
N LEU A 303 -9.71 -27.72 -15.25
CA LEU A 303 -8.53 -26.84 -15.30
C LEU A 303 -8.15 -26.43 -16.72
N LYS A 304 -8.14 -27.39 -17.67
CA LYS A 304 -7.88 -27.10 -19.09
C LYS A 304 -8.95 -26.15 -19.66
N ALA A 305 -10.21 -26.37 -19.30
CA ALA A 305 -11.30 -25.49 -19.74
C ALA A 305 -11.14 -24.07 -19.17
N LEU A 306 -10.76 -23.92 -17.90
CA LEU A 306 -10.46 -22.63 -17.26
C LEU A 306 -9.28 -21.92 -17.95
N SER A 307 -8.17 -22.60 -18.15
CA SER A 307 -6.98 -22.04 -18.79
C SER A 307 -7.28 -21.52 -20.20
N THR A 308 -7.91 -22.35 -21.04
CA THR A 308 -8.31 -21.96 -22.40
C THR A 308 -9.30 -20.79 -22.38
N SER A 309 -10.27 -20.81 -21.45
CA SER A 309 -11.26 -19.74 -21.34
C SER A 309 -10.61 -18.43 -20.85
N SER A 310 -9.65 -18.48 -19.96
CA SER A 310 -8.89 -17.31 -19.51
C SER A 310 -8.14 -16.64 -20.67
N THR A 311 -7.49 -17.44 -21.53
CA THR A 311 -6.81 -16.90 -22.72
C THR A 311 -7.79 -16.23 -23.69
N GLU A 312 -8.92 -16.88 -23.99
CA GLU A 312 -9.94 -16.33 -24.90
C GLU A 312 -10.59 -15.05 -24.35
N ILE A 313 -10.86 -14.99 -23.04
CA ILE A 313 -11.37 -13.78 -22.38
C ILE A 313 -10.29 -12.68 -22.41
N GLY A 314 -9.05 -13.02 -22.15
CA GLY A 314 -7.94 -12.07 -22.22
C GLY A 314 -7.81 -11.44 -23.59
N SER A 315 -7.86 -12.24 -24.66
CA SER A 315 -7.84 -11.73 -26.05
C SER A 315 -9.01 -10.80 -26.35
N TYR A 316 -10.21 -11.18 -25.93
CA TYR A 316 -11.42 -10.36 -26.12
C TYR A 316 -11.38 -9.00 -25.39
N LEU A 317 -10.71 -8.93 -24.23
CA LEU A 317 -10.59 -7.69 -23.45
C LEU A 317 -9.53 -6.72 -24.02
N VAL A 318 -8.66 -7.20 -24.89
CA VAL A 318 -7.60 -6.39 -25.55
C VAL A 318 -8.08 -5.84 -26.89
N GLU A 319 -9.02 -6.51 -27.55
CA GLU A 319 -9.73 -6.02 -28.76
C GLU A 319 -10.75 -4.91 -28.40
#